data_6e53128a0e05788c83b344210ac646e4
#
_entry.id   6e53128a0e05788c83b344210ac646e4
#
_cell.length_a   1.000
_cell.length_b   1.000
_cell.length_c   1.000
_cell.angle_alpha   90.00
_cell.angle_beta   90.00
_cell.angle_gamma   90.00
#
_symmetry.space_group_name_H-M   'P 1'
#
loop_
_entity.id
_entity.type
_entity.pdbx_description
1 polymer ?
#
loop_
_entity_poly.entity_id
_entity_poly.type
_entity_poly.pdbx_seq_one_letter_code
_entity_poly.pdbx_strand_id
1 'polypeptide(L)'
;MCGISGIINFQSSSKDDELSIEKMNKRLLSRGPDANSIWSSEDKMTFLGHTRLSIIDPFESSNQPLFDYQNNIIITYNGELYNYRELRKELISFGYNFNTNSDTEVIIKLYIHYKEEMFNKMLGMFAF
;
A
#
# COMPACT_ATOMS: atom_id res chain seq x y z
N MET A 1 -2.25 7.16 12.46
CA MET A 1 -2.16 7.14 10.98
C MET A 1 -0.81 6.61 10.58
N CYS A 2 -0.76 5.78 9.55
CA CYS A 2 0.47 5.16 9.05
C CYS A 2 1.49 6.18 8.51
N GLY A 3 2.70 5.73 8.20
CA GLY A 3 3.69 6.47 7.43
C GLY A 3 4.00 5.73 6.13
N ILE A 4 4.14 6.47 5.05
CA ILE A 4 4.58 5.95 3.75
C ILE A 4 5.84 6.66 3.29
N SER A 5 6.73 5.95 2.65
CA SER A 5 7.94 6.49 2.04
C SER A 5 8.25 5.76 0.74
N GLY A 6 8.95 6.40 -0.17
CA GLY A 6 9.32 5.79 -1.44
C GLY A 6 10.48 6.51 -2.11
N ILE A 7 11.23 5.74 -2.91
CA ILE A 7 12.28 6.22 -3.80
C ILE A 7 12.04 5.57 -5.15
N ILE A 8 11.98 6.38 -6.21
CA ILE A 8 11.81 5.91 -7.59
C ILE A 8 12.94 6.53 -8.42
N ASN A 9 13.77 5.69 -8.98
CA ASN A 9 14.89 6.09 -9.83
C ASN A 9 14.51 5.83 -11.30
N PHE A 10 14.77 6.81 -12.16
CA PHE A 10 14.42 6.71 -13.58
C PHE A 10 15.61 6.36 -14.49
N GLN A 11 16.84 6.47 -13.97
CA GLN A 11 18.05 6.24 -14.77
C GLN A 11 18.98 5.20 -14.14
N SER A 12 19.26 5.35 -12.85
CA SER A 12 20.14 4.42 -12.11
C SER A 12 19.80 4.47 -10.63
N SER A 13 19.93 3.33 -9.94
CA SER A 13 19.87 3.26 -8.49
C SER A 13 21.17 3.75 -7.86
N SER A 14 21.07 4.32 -6.66
CA SER A 14 22.22 4.63 -5.82
C SER A 14 22.47 3.51 -4.81
N LYS A 15 23.75 3.27 -4.46
CA LYS A 15 24.07 2.34 -3.37
C LYS A 15 23.54 2.81 -2.01
N ASP A 16 23.21 4.09 -1.89
CA ASP A 16 22.69 4.69 -0.67
C ASP A 16 21.16 4.65 -0.56
N ASP A 17 20.45 4.17 -1.60
CA ASP A 17 18.98 4.19 -1.63
C ASP A 17 18.38 3.29 -0.54
N GLU A 18 18.95 2.09 -0.31
CA GLU A 18 18.50 1.21 0.77
C GLU A 18 18.64 1.88 2.14
N LEU A 19 19.79 2.50 2.40
CA LEU A 19 20.01 3.23 3.66
C LEU A 19 19.10 4.46 3.77
N SER A 20 18.79 5.09 2.64
CA SER A 20 17.91 6.27 2.60
C SER A 20 16.47 5.90 2.93
N ILE A 21 15.92 4.83 2.33
CA ILE A 21 14.55 4.39 2.63
C ILE A 21 14.42 3.89 4.07
N GLU A 22 15.45 3.23 4.62
CA GLU A 22 15.48 2.83 6.03
C GLU A 22 15.43 4.05 6.97
N LYS A 23 16.23 5.08 6.68
CA LYS A 23 16.23 6.33 7.46
C LYS A 23 14.87 7.05 7.36
N MET A 24 14.24 7.06 6.18
CA MET A 24 12.91 7.64 5.98
C MET A 24 11.88 6.91 6.84
N ASN A 25 11.83 5.59 6.76
CA ASN A 25 10.91 4.76 7.55
C ASN A 25 11.13 4.94 9.06
N LYS A 26 12.38 4.96 9.49
CA LYS A 26 12.72 5.17 10.91
C LYS A 26 12.15 6.49 11.46
N ARG A 27 12.11 7.55 10.65
CA ARG A 27 11.54 8.84 11.05
C ARG A 27 10.01 8.82 11.13
N LEU A 28 9.37 7.85 10.49
CA LEU A 28 7.92 7.67 10.47
C LEU A 28 7.39 6.71 11.54
N LEU A 29 8.27 6.07 12.32
CA LEU A 29 7.87 5.08 13.34
C LEU A 29 6.85 5.61 14.36
N SER A 30 6.93 6.89 14.72
CA SER A 30 5.96 7.50 15.63
C SER A 30 4.54 7.59 15.04
N ARG A 31 4.39 7.51 13.72
CA ARG A 31 3.09 7.51 13.05
C ARG A 31 2.47 6.11 13.01
N GLY A 32 3.29 5.08 12.91
CA GLY A 32 2.85 3.70 12.80
C GLY A 32 3.80 2.75 13.54
N PRO A 33 3.63 2.59 14.85
CA PRO A 33 4.56 1.82 15.67
C PRO A 33 4.36 0.30 15.62
N ASP A 34 3.25 -0.19 15.03
CA ASP A 34 2.83 -1.58 15.15
C ASP A 34 3.57 -2.51 14.16
N ALA A 35 3.92 -1.99 12.98
CA ALA A 35 4.76 -2.72 12.02
C ALA A 35 5.58 -1.75 11.16
N ASN A 36 6.73 -2.23 10.70
CA ASN A 36 7.66 -1.48 9.85
C ASN A 36 8.20 -2.41 8.78
N SER A 37 8.01 -2.06 7.53
CA SER A 37 8.44 -2.87 6.39
C SER A 37 8.95 -2.01 5.25
N ILE A 38 9.89 -2.58 4.49
CA ILE A 38 10.45 -2.00 3.27
C ILE A 38 10.42 -3.08 2.19
N TRP A 39 10.08 -2.68 0.99
CA TRP A 39 10.18 -3.48 -0.21
C TRP A 39 11.04 -2.77 -1.25
N SER A 40 11.76 -3.53 -2.06
CA SER A 40 12.47 -3.00 -3.23
C SER A 40 12.22 -3.87 -4.46
N SER A 41 12.18 -3.25 -5.63
CA SER A 41 12.18 -3.96 -6.91
C SER A 41 13.50 -4.74 -7.11
N GLU A 42 13.47 -5.80 -7.95
CA GLU A 42 14.63 -6.63 -8.22
C GLU A 42 15.78 -5.83 -8.84
N ASP A 43 15.44 -4.87 -9.70
CA ASP A 43 16.40 -3.97 -10.36
C ASP A 43 16.88 -2.82 -9.43
N LYS A 44 16.40 -2.76 -8.20
CA LYS A 44 16.71 -1.70 -7.22
C LYS A 44 16.37 -0.28 -7.69
N MET A 45 15.44 -0.14 -8.61
CA MET A 45 15.01 1.17 -9.11
C MET A 45 13.87 1.75 -8.27
N THR A 46 13.11 0.91 -7.56
CA THR A 46 11.99 1.33 -6.73
C THR A 46 12.11 0.77 -5.32
N PHE A 47 11.93 1.63 -4.34
CA PHE A 47 11.85 1.27 -2.92
C PHE A 47 10.58 1.86 -2.33
N LEU A 48 9.83 1.05 -1.59
CA LEU A 48 8.62 1.45 -0.88
C LEU A 48 8.76 1.10 0.59
N GLY A 49 8.42 2.03 1.46
CA GLY A 49 8.45 1.84 2.90
C GLY A 49 7.09 2.14 3.54
N HIS A 50 6.79 1.40 4.59
CA HIS A 50 5.57 1.58 5.36
C HIS A 50 5.81 1.41 6.86
N THR A 51 5.22 2.31 7.65
CA THR A 51 5.08 2.16 9.10
C THR A 51 3.60 2.12 9.44
N ARG A 52 3.16 1.05 10.12
CA ARG A 52 1.75 0.74 10.30
C ARG A 52 1.23 1.14 11.67
N LEU A 53 0.07 1.78 11.69
CA LEU A 53 -0.84 1.81 12.84
C LEU A 53 -2.03 0.91 12.48
N SER A 54 -2.15 -0.22 13.19
CA SER A 54 -3.10 -1.29 12.88
C SER A 54 -4.49 -0.97 13.42
N ILE A 55 -5.34 -0.30 12.61
CA ILE A 55 -6.71 0.08 12.97
C ILE A 55 -7.71 -0.86 12.28
N ILE A 56 -7.61 -0.98 10.96
CA ILE A 56 -8.44 -1.89 10.16
C ILE A 56 -7.61 -3.15 9.91
N ASP A 57 -8.20 -4.32 10.15
CA ASP A 57 -7.58 -5.63 9.94
C ASP A 57 -6.20 -5.76 10.63
N PRO A 58 -6.13 -6.03 11.94
CA PRO A 58 -4.89 -5.98 12.70
C PRO A 58 -3.92 -7.13 12.39
N PHE A 59 -4.27 -8.04 11.48
CA PHE A 59 -3.46 -9.20 11.14
C PHE A 59 -2.24 -8.81 10.26
N GLU A 60 -1.19 -9.62 10.37
CA GLU A 60 0.04 -9.45 9.59
C GLU A 60 -0.19 -9.54 8.07
N SER A 61 -1.20 -10.29 7.64
CA SER A 61 -1.59 -10.40 6.24
C SER A 61 -1.96 -9.06 5.58
N SER A 62 -2.27 -8.05 6.39
CA SER A 62 -2.55 -6.68 5.95
C SER A 62 -1.38 -5.72 6.13
N ASN A 63 -0.18 -6.23 6.46
CA ASN A 63 1.03 -5.41 6.49
C ASN A 63 1.37 -4.90 5.09
N GLN A 64 2.00 -3.73 5.04
CA GLN A 64 2.36 -3.07 3.80
C GLN A 64 3.88 -2.83 3.76
N PRO A 65 4.48 -2.72 2.56
CA PRO A 65 3.83 -2.71 1.24
C PRO A 65 3.07 -4.01 0.95
N LEU A 66 1.82 -3.89 0.48
CA LEU A 66 0.95 -5.03 0.18
C LEU A 66 1.12 -5.41 -1.29
N PHE A 67 1.34 -6.70 -1.54
CA PHE A 67 1.64 -7.21 -2.88
C PHE A 67 0.52 -8.10 -3.43
N ASP A 68 0.06 -7.81 -4.64
CA ASP A 68 -0.77 -8.71 -5.45
C ASP A 68 0.11 -9.41 -6.49
N TYR A 69 0.52 -10.64 -6.19
CA TYR A 69 1.43 -11.43 -7.03
C TYR A 69 0.83 -11.78 -8.39
N GLN A 70 -0.48 -11.96 -8.48
CA GLN A 70 -1.14 -12.34 -9.73
C GLN A 70 -1.11 -11.22 -10.77
N ASN A 71 -1.19 -9.98 -10.31
CA ASN A 71 -1.26 -8.80 -11.16
C ASN A 71 0.04 -7.98 -11.16
N ASN A 72 1.05 -8.42 -10.41
CA ASN A 72 2.32 -7.72 -10.23
C ASN A 72 2.14 -6.26 -9.78
N ILE A 73 1.28 -6.05 -8.77
CA ILE A 73 0.98 -4.75 -8.20
C ILE A 73 1.43 -4.73 -6.76
N ILE A 74 2.09 -3.65 -6.37
CA ILE A 74 2.44 -3.38 -4.98
C ILE A 74 1.92 -2.01 -4.58
N ILE A 75 1.48 -1.88 -3.33
CA ILE A 75 0.98 -0.62 -2.79
C ILE A 75 1.58 -0.36 -1.40
N THR A 76 1.92 0.90 -1.15
CA THR A 76 2.04 1.47 0.19
C THR A 76 1.00 2.58 0.33
N TYR A 77 0.25 2.55 1.41
CA TYR A 77 -0.95 3.36 1.58
C TYR A 77 -1.06 3.91 3.01
N ASN A 78 -1.32 5.18 3.11
CA ASN A 78 -1.68 5.84 4.36
C ASN A 78 -2.99 6.60 4.15
N GLY A 79 -4.05 6.15 4.80
CA GLY A 79 -5.35 6.76 4.67
C GLY A 79 -6.45 5.95 5.29
N GLU A 80 -7.67 6.35 4.96
CA GLU A 80 -8.90 5.66 5.30
C GLU A 80 -9.88 5.81 4.13
N LEU A 81 -10.23 4.68 3.52
CA LEU A 81 -11.23 4.61 2.44
C LEU A 81 -12.59 4.38 3.08
N TYR A 82 -13.38 5.44 3.27
CA TYR A 82 -14.63 5.40 4.04
C TYR A 82 -15.66 4.43 3.47
N ASN A 83 -15.75 4.34 2.15
CA ASN A 83 -16.69 3.47 1.46
C ASN A 83 -16.09 2.12 1.02
N TYR A 84 -15.02 1.65 1.69
CA TYR A 84 -14.34 0.41 1.29
C TYR A 84 -15.24 -0.82 1.36
N ARG A 85 -16.21 -0.85 2.27
CA ARG A 85 -17.12 -2.00 2.44
C ARG A 85 -18.08 -2.14 1.28
N GLU A 86 -18.60 -1.03 0.77
CA GLU A 86 -19.47 -0.95 -0.39
C GLU A 86 -18.71 -1.34 -1.65
N LEU A 87 -17.53 -0.76 -1.84
CA LEU A 87 -16.66 -1.07 -2.96
C LEU A 87 -16.18 -2.53 -2.95
N ARG A 88 -15.90 -3.08 -1.78
CA ARG A 88 -15.58 -4.51 -1.63
C ARG A 88 -16.74 -5.41 -2.08
N LYS A 89 -17.97 -5.11 -1.69
CA LYS A 89 -19.17 -5.85 -2.11
C LYS A 89 -19.36 -5.78 -3.62
N GLU A 90 -19.19 -4.60 -4.21
CA GLU A 90 -19.24 -4.39 -5.66
C GLU A 90 -18.20 -5.27 -6.37
N LEU A 91 -16.94 -5.25 -5.93
CA LEU A 91 -15.87 -6.05 -6.51
C LEU A 91 -16.11 -7.57 -6.36
N ILE A 92 -16.65 -8.01 -5.22
CA ILE A 92 -17.07 -9.41 -5.03
C ILE A 92 -18.14 -9.79 -6.05
N SER A 93 -19.10 -8.92 -6.36
CA SER A 93 -20.11 -9.18 -7.38
C SER A 93 -19.54 -9.32 -8.79
N PHE A 94 -18.36 -8.77 -9.05
CA PHE A 94 -17.58 -8.95 -10.28
C PHE A 94 -16.66 -10.18 -10.27
N GLY A 95 -16.68 -10.96 -9.18
CA GLY A 95 -15.90 -12.19 -9.07
C GLY A 95 -14.52 -12.04 -8.40
N TYR A 96 -14.20 -10.89 -7.82
CA TYR A 96 -12.94 -10.71 -7.10
C TYR A 96 -12.97 -11.41 -5.74
N ASN A 97 -11.87 -12.09 -5.42
CA ASN A 97 -11.62 -12.67 -4.11
C ASN A 97 -10.66 -11.79 -3.30
N PHE A 98 -10.79 -11.85 -1.99
CA PHE A 98 -9.99 -11.07 -1.05
C PHE A 98 -9.33 -12.00 -0.04
N ASN A 99 -8.06 -11.71 0.28
CA ASN A 99 -7.28 -12.46 1.26
C ASN A 99 -7.25 -11.75 2.63
N THR A 100 -7.55 -10.46 2.66
CA THR A 100 -7.55 -9.63 3.88
C THR A 100 -8.90 -8.92 4.03
N ASN A 101 -9.11 -8.28 5.18
CA ASN A 101 -10.26 -7.39 5.40
C ASN A 101 -9.87 -5.90 5.28
N SER A 102 -8.65 -5.60 4.83
CA SER A 102 -8.14 -4.24 4.73
C SER A 102 -8.78 -3.46 3.58
N ASP A 103 -8.88 -2.16 3.75
CA ASP A 103 -9.22 -1.22 2.70
C ASP A 103 -8.09 -1.10 1.65
N THR A 104 -6.85 -1.37 2.04
CA THR A 104 -5.68 -1.41 1.14
C THR A 104 -5.85 -2.43 0.01
N GLU A 105 -6.34 -3.64 0.33
CA GLU A 105 -6.59 -4.65 -0.71
C GLU A 105 -7.74 -4.23 -1.63
N VAL A 106 -8.74 -3.52 -1.11
CA VAL A 106 -9.82 -2.95 -1.93
C VAL A 106 -9.26 -1.98 -2.95
N ILE A 107 -8.31 -1.13 -2.59
CA ILE A 107 -7.65 -0.19 -3.52
C ILE A 107 -6.92 -0.94 -4.65
N ILE A 108 -6.20 -2.01 -4.34
CA ILE A 108 -5.55 -2.85 -5.37
C ILE A 108 -6.61 -3.40 -6.35
N LYS A 109 -7.68 -4.00 -5.84
CA LYS A 109 -8.73 -4.59 -6.70
C LYS A 109 -9.49 -3.53 -7.50
N LEU A 110 -9.69 -2.34 -6.92
CA LEU A 110 -10.25 -1.20 -7.67
C LEU A 110 -9.35 -0.81 -8.84
N TYR A 111 -8.03 -0.70 -8.61
CA TYR A 111 -7.11 -0.39 -9.68
C TYR A 111 -7.07 -1.47 -10.78
N ILE A 112 -7.13 -2.74 -10.40
CA ILE A 112 -7.18 -3.84 -11.37
C ILE A 112 -8.42 -3.70 -12.26
N HIS A 113 -9.57 -3.38 -11.69
CA HIS A 113 -10.85 -3.34 -12.39
C HIS A 113 -11.07 -2.03 -13.16
N TYR A 114 -10.83 -0.89 -12.52
CA TYR A 114 -11.20 0.44 -13.02
C TYR A 114 -10.02 1.28 -13.52
N LYS A 115 -8.77 0.84 -13.27
CA LYS A 115 -7.59 1.67 -13.51
C LYS A 115 -7.74 3.04 -12.87
N GLU A 116 -7.41 4.11 -13.55
CA GLU A 116 -7.50 5.47 -13.02
C GLU A 116 -8.93 5.94 -12.70
N GLU A 117 -9.95 5.33 -13.33
CA GLU A 117 -11.36 5.64 -13.04
C GLU A 117 -11.75 5.30 -11.59
N MET A 118 -10.95 4.51 -10.89
CA MET A 118 -11.17 4.20 -9.48
C MET A 118 -11.28 5.45 -8.60
N PHE A 119 -10.54 6.51 -8.94
CA PHE A 119 -10.55 7.75 -8.15
C PHE A 119 -11.93 8.40 -8.07
N ASN A 120 -12.76 8.23 -9.09
CA ASN A 120 -14.14 8.72 -9.11
C ASN A 120 -15.07 7.96 -8.15
N LYS A 121 -14.64 6.78 -7.68
CA LYS A 121 -15.41 5.92 -6.78
C LYS A 121 -14.94 6.00 -5.33
N MET A 122 -13.71 6.46 -5.10
CA MET A 122 -13.10 6.47 -3.77
C MET A 122 -13.59 7.66 -2.95
N LEU A 123 -14.05 7.39 -1.74
CA LEU A 123 -14.42 8.41 -0.76
C LEU A 123 -13.57 8.22 0.49
N GLY A 124 -12.78 9.22 0.85
CA GLY A 124 -11.90 9.13 2.00
C GLY A 124 -10.77 10.14 2.00
N MET A 125 -9.82 9.94 2.90
CA MET A 125 -8.58 10.70 2.98
C MET A 125 -7.43 9.72 2.78
N PHE A 126 -6.63 9.91 1.73
CA PHE A 126 -5.60 8.93 1.40
C PHE A 126 -4.43 9.52 0.62
N ALA A 127 -3.27 8.86 0.79
CA ALA A 127 -2.09 8.97 -0.05
C ALA A 127 -1.52 7.56 -0.31
N PHE A 128 -1.09 7.26 -1.52
CA PHE A 128 -0.46 6.00 -1.91
C PHE A 128 0.41 6.14 -3.15
#